data_4eedaacd417d6c1922c1328b7d79902d
#
_entry.id   4eedaacd417d6c1922c1328b7d79902d
#
_cell.length_a   1.000
_cell.length_b   1.000
_cell.length_c   1.000
_cell.angle_alpha   90.00
_cell.angle_beta   90.00
_cell.angle_gamma   90.00
#
_symmetry.space_group_name_H-M   'P 1'
#
loop_
_entity.id
_entity.type
_entity.pdbx_description
1 polymer ?
#
loop_
_entity_poly.entity_id
_entity_poly.type
_entity_poly.pdbx_seq_one_letter_code
_entity_poly.pdbx_strand_id
1 'polypeptide(L)'
;MKKDLDVAALGEVLIDFTTAGTSGQNHMLFEANPGGAPCNVLAMLRKLDKHVAFIGKVGKDMFGDFLENTIRSKGILTDGLVKDTCIPTTLAFVHTAADGEREFSFYRNPGADMMLGKEEVDGELIKRSKIFHYGSLSMTHDKNYEAHSMPFRWQKTMDA
;
A
#
# COMPACT_ATOMS: atom_id res chain seq x y z
N MET A 1 -21.43 3.96 16.15
CA MET A 1 -20.14 3.32 16.42
C MET A 1 -19.10 4.41 16.69
N LYS A 2 -18.19 4.22 17.67
CA LYS A 2 -17.15 5.23 17.98
C LYS A 2 -16.10 5.24 16.89
N LYS A 3 -15.85 6.41 16.26
CA LYS A 3 -14.80 6.59 15.26
C LYS A 3 -13.49 6.93 15.98
N ASP A 4 -12.68 5.91 16.23
CA ASP A 4 -11.41 6.02 16.94
C ASP A 4 -10.20 6.12 15.98
N LEU A 5 -10.41 5.94 14.67
CA LEU A 5 -9.42 6.19 13.63
C LEU A 5 -9.70 7.52 12.93
N ASP A 6 -8.67 8.27 12.65
CA ASP A 6 -8.80 9.49 11.84
C ASP A 6 -8.91 9.14 10.36
N VAL A 7 -8.04 8.24 9.86
CA VAL A 7 -8.04 7.82 8.45
C VAL A 7 -7.79 6.32 8.34
N ALA A 8 -8.59 5.62 7.54
CA ALA A 8 -8.22 4.33 6.96
C ALA A 8 -7.90 4.54 5.48
N ALA A 9 -6.76 4.01 5.03
CA ALA A 9 -6.38 4.09 3.62
C ALA A 9 -6.31 2.70 3.00
N LEU A 10 -6.91 2.55 1.81
CA LEU A 10 -6.89 1.35 1.00
C LEU A 10 -6.08 1.60 -0.27
N GLY A 11 -5.17 0.69 -0.58
CA GLY A 11 -4.43 0.74 -1.83
C GLY A 11 -3.12 -0.04 -1.81
N GLU A 12 -2.21 0.36 -2.68
CA GLU A 12 -0.92 -0.29 -2.85
C GLU A 12 0.08 0.11 -1.77
N VAL A 13 0.91 -0.86 -1.42
CA VAL A 13 2.22 -0.70 -0.81
C VAL A 13 3.18 -1.63 -1.54
N LEU A 14 4.38 -1.15 -1.84
CA LEU A 14 5.33 -1.84 -2.71
C LEU A 14 6.78 -1.45 -2.34
N ILE A 15 7.75 -2.09 -2.99
CA ILE A 15 9.16 -1.71 -2.87
C ILE A 15 9.56 -0.88 -4.09
N ASP A 16 10.07 0.34 -3.83
CA ASP A 16 10.76 1.15 -4.83
C ASP A 16 12.27 0.91 -4.71
N PHE A 17 12.85 0.22 -5.68
CA PHE A 17 14.31 0.07 -5.81
C PHE A 17 14.89 1.29 -6.53
N THR A 18 15.63 2.12 -5.81
CA THR A 18 16.36 3.25 -6.38
C THR A 18 17.83 2.91 -6.52
N THR A 19 18.48 3.40 -7.58
CA THR A 19 19.91 3.20 -7.80
C THR A 19 20.71 3.84 -6.68
N ALA A 20 21.55 3.07 -6.00
CA ALA A 20 22.42 3.49 -4.89
C ALA A 20 23.91 3.52 -5.27
N GLY A 21 24.23 3.56 -6.57
CA GLY A 21 25.59 3.58 -7.09
C GLY A 21 26.06 2.22 -7.58
N THR A 22 27.39 2.00 -7.50
CA THR A 22 28.05 0.76 -7.91
C THR A 22 28.93 0.21 -6.78
N SER A 23 29.02 -1.13 -6.71
CA SER A 23 29.92 -1.81 -5.78
C SER A 23 31.39 -1.67 -6.22
N GLY A 24 32.32 -2.05 -5.35
CA GLY A 24 33.74 -2.13 -5.69
C GLY A 24 34.07 -3.12 -6.83
N GLN A 25 33.12 -3.99 -7.19
CA GLN A 25 33.20 -4.93 -8.32
C GLN A 25 32.46 -4.41 -9.56
N ASN A 26 32.08 -3.14 -9.57
CA ASN A 26 31.32 -2.47 -10.65
C ASN A 26 29.93 -3.08 -10.90
N HIS A 27 29.28 -3.65 -9.86
CA HIS A 27 27.90 -4.10 -9.93
C HIS A 27 26.95 -3.00 -9.48
N MET A 28 25.77 -2.87 -10.11
CA MET A 28 24.74 -1.94 -9.68
C MET A 28 24.26 -2.27 -8.27
N LEU A 29 24.13 -1.24 -7.45
CA LEU A 29 23.52 -1.34 -6.11
C LEU A 29 22.16 -0.64 -6.12
N PHE A 30 21.21 -1.25 -5.42
CA PHE A 30 19.88 -0.69 -5.25
C PHE A 30 19.55 -0.56 -3.77
N GLU A 31 18.89 0.53 -3.42
CA GLU A 31 18.27 0.73 -2.13
C GLU A 31 16.78 0.37 -2.21
N ALA A 32 16.31 -0.48 -1.31
CA ALA A 32 14.92 -0.89 -1.22
C ALA A 32 14.14 0.10 -0.34
N ASN A 33 13.29 0.90 -0.95
CA ASN A 33 12.49 1.90 -0.27
C ASN A 33 11.02 1.46 -0.20
N PRO A 34 10.35 1.58 0.96
CA PRO A 34 8.91 1.41 1.04
C PRO A 34 8.21 2.51 0.25
N GLY A 35 7.36 2.10 -0.71
CA GLY A 35 6.57 2.98 -1.58
C GLY A 35 5.07 2.70 -1.49
N GLY A 36 4.31 3.45 -2.27
CA GLY A 36 2.84 3.38 -2.31
C GLY A 36 2.18 4.67 -1.82
N ALA A 37 1.41 5.32 -2.70
CA ALA A 37 0.84 6.63 -2.42
C ALA A 37 -0.07 6.64 -1.18
N PRO A 38 -1.01 5.67 -0.97
CA PRO A 38 -1.87 5.66 0.21
C PRO A 38 -1.06 5.51 1.51
N CYS A 39 -0.04 4.65 1.48
CA CYS A 39 0.81 4.41 2.65
C CYS A 39 1.65 5.64 3.02
N ASN A 40 2.15 6.39 2.02
CA ASN A 40 2.89 7.63 2.23
C ASN A 40 2.02 8.71 2.89
N VAL A 41 0.74 8.81 2.50
CA VAL A 41 -0.23 9.71 3.16
C VAL A 41 -0.39 9.33 4.64
N LEU A 42 -0.57 8.04 4.95
CA LEU A 42 -0.70 7.58 6.34
C LEU A 42 0.56 7.83 7.15
N ALA A 43 1.74 7.63 6.57
CA ALA A 43 3.02 7.88 7.25
C ALA A 43 3.18 9.38 7.61
N MET A 44 2.70 10.27 6.74
CA MET A 44 2.70 11.71 7.04
C MET A 44 1.67 12.05 8.12
N LEU A 45 0.47 11.47 8.06
CA LEU A 45 -0.56 11.67 9.08
C LEU A 45 -0.11 11.17 10.46
N ARG A 46 0.67 10.10 10.53
CA ARG A 46 1.29 9.65 11.79
C ARG A 46 2.25 10.67 12.39
N LYS A 47 3.02 11.39 11.56
CA LYS A 47 3.87 12.51 12.04
C LYS A 47 3.05 13.68 12.61
N LEU A 48 1.76 13.75 12.27
CA LEU A 48 0.79 14.72 12.78
C LEU A 48 -0.08 14.14 13.91
N ASP A 49 0.37 13.07 14.56
CA ASP A 49 -0.28 12.37 15.68
C ASP A 49 -1.70 11.86 15.37
N LYS A 50 -1.99 11.54 14.10
CA LYS A 50 -3.28 10.95 13.71
C LYS A 50 -3.28 9.43 13.88
N HIS A 51 -4.42 8.87 14.29
CA HIS A 51 -4.66 7.44 14.38
C HIS A 51 -5.09 6.92 13.01
N VAL A 52 -4.27 6.05 12.41
CA VAL A 52 -4.48 5.62 11.03
C VAL A 52 -4.32 4.13 10.85
N ALA A 53 -5.00 3.56 9.85
CA ALA A 53 -4.94 2.16 9.47
C ALA A 53 -4.70 2.00 7.97
N PHE A 54 -3.92 0.99 7.61
CA PHE A 54 -3.67 0.62 6.22
C PHE A 54 -4.43 -0.65 5.86
N ILE A 55 -5.08 -0.65 4.69
CA ILE A 55 -5.77 -1.79 4.10
C ILE A 55 -5.12 -2.05 2.74
N GLY A 56 -4.64 -3.26 2.54
CA GLY A 56 -3.95 -3.61 1.29
C GLY A 56 -3.47 -5.06 1.29
N LYS A 57 -2.71 -5.40 0.26
CA LYS A 57 -2.21 -6.77 0.09
C LYS A 57 -0.76 -6.77 -0.38
N VAL A 58 0.04 -7.64 0.23
CA VAL A 58 1.45 -7.90 -0.13
C VAL A 58 1.67 -9.39 -0.29
N GLY A 59 2.77 -9.80 -0.90
CA GLY A 59 3.17 -11.20 -0.93
C GLY A 59 3.57 -11.72 0.45
N LYS A 60 3.43 -13.02 0.67
CA LYS A 60 4.04 -13.73 1.81
C LYS A 60 5.50 -14.01 1.49
N ASP A 61 6.30 -12.97 1.37
CA ASP A 61 7.71 -12.98 1.01
C ASP A 61 8.51 -11.98 1.86
N MET A 62 9.83 -11.94 1.69
CA MET A 62 10.71 -11.08 2.47
C MET A 62 10.37 -9.59 2.31
N PHE A 63 9.87 -9.18 1.15
CA PHE A 63 9.51 -7.78 0.89
C PHE A 63 8.17 -7.43 1.56
N GLY A 64 7.20 -8.34 1.55
CA GLY A 64 5.95 -8.19 2.28
C GLY A 64 6.18 -8.10 3.79
N ASP A 65 7.09 -8.91 4.34
CA ASP A 65 7.48 -8.84 5.75
C ASP A 65 8.18 -7.51 6.09
N PHE A 66 9.08 -7.07 5.21
CA PHE A 66 9.77 -5.78 5.36
C PHE A 66 8.76 -4.60 5.35
N LEU A 67 7.81 -4.59 4.41
CA LEU A 67 6.78 -3.55 4.30
C LEU A 67 5.89 -3.54 5.53
N GLU A 68 5.37 -4.69 5.97
CA GLU A 68 4.53 -4.78 7.17
C GLU A 68 5.25 -4.24 8.40
N ASN A 69 6.49 -4.69 8.63
CA ASN A 69 7.29 -4.23 9.75
C ASN A 69 7.56 -2.73 9.71
N THR A 70 7.81 -2.19 8.50
CA THR A 70 8.05 -0.75 8.31
C THR A 70 6.78 0.06 8.61
N ILE A 71 5.62 -0.35 8.12
CA ILE A 71 4.34 0.31 8.37
C ILE A 71 4.03 0.29 9.87
N ARG A 72 4.18 -0.88 10.50
CA ARG A 72 3.92 -1.07 11.93
C ARG A 72 4.86 -0.24 12.80
N SER A 73 6.15 -0.14 12.44
CA SER A 73 7.13 0.67 13.16
C SER A 73 6.81 2.18 13.14
N LYS A 74 6.07 2.64 12.13
CA LYS A 74 5.56 4.02 12.05
C LYS A 74 4.28 4.23 12.86
N GLY A 75 3.75 3.20 13.55
CA GLY A 75 2.53 3.28 14.34
C GLY A 75 1.24 3.28 13.50
N ILE A 76 1.29 2.81 12.27
CA ILE A 76 0.13 2.60 11.41
C ILE A 76 -0.42 1.21 11.70
N LEU A 77 -1.74 1.07 11.93
CA LEU A 77 -2.39 -0.22 12.13
C LEU A 77 -2.35 -1.04 10.84
N THR A 78 -1.94 -2.30 10.95
CA THR A 78 -1.77 -3.25 9.84
C THR A 78 -2.75 -4.42 9.86
N ASP A 79 -3.80 -4.34 10.68
CA ASP A 79 -4.80 -5.43 10.79
C ASP A 79 -5.53 -5.67 9.45
N GLY A 80 -5.60 -4.65 8.58
CA GLY A 80 -6.14 -4.75 7.23
C GLY A 80 -5.11 -5.13 6.15
N LEU A 81 -3.87 -5.47 6.51
CA LEU A 81 -2.84 -5.90 5.56
C LEU A 81 -2.86 -7.41 5.37
N VAL A 82 -3.26 -7.85 4.19
CA VAL A 82 -3.35 -9.26 3.80
C VAL A 82 -2.03 -9.74 3.18
N LYS A 83 -1.64 -10.99 3.46
CA LYS A 83 -0.48 -11.64 2.81
C LYS A 83 -0.95 -12.71 1.82
N ASP A 84 -0.59 -12.55 0.56
CA ASP A 84 -0.85 -13.53 -0.50
C ASP A 84 0.22 -14.62 -0.49
N THR A 85 -0.19 -15.89 -0.53
CA THR A 85 0.75 -17.02 -0.52
C THR A 85 1.25 -17.40 -1.92
N CYS A 86 0.62 -16.89 -2.96
CA CYS A 86 0.88 -17.27 -4.35
C CYS A 86 1.43 -16.11 -5.18
N ILE A 87 1.01 -14.89 -4.88
CA ILE A 87 1.35 -13.70 -5.67
C ILE A 87 2.38 -12.87 -4.90
N PRO A 88 3.52 -12.53 -5.53
CA PRO A 88 4.60 -11.82 -4.86
C PRO A 88 4.27 -10.35 -4.60
N THR A 89 5.00 -9.75 -3.66
CA THR A 89 4.99 -8.32 -3.43
C THR A 89 5.43 -7.57 -4.70
N THR A 90 4.73 -6.50 -5.02
CA THR A 90 5.07 -5.62 -6.16
C THR A 90 6.40 -4.94 -5.93
N LEU A 91 7.25 -4.97 -6.96
CA LEU A 91 8.51 -4.25 -7.00
C LEU A 91 8.49 -3.24 -8.14
N ALA A 92 9.05 -2.06 -7.90
CA ALA A 92 9.33 -1.04 -8.90
C ALA A 92 10.82 -0.71 -8.89
N PHE A 93 11.43 -0.64 -10.06
CA PHE A 93 12.79 -0.13 -10.23
C PHE A 93 12.70 1.28 -10.77
N VAL A 94 13.29 2.22 -10.05
CA VAL A 94 13.26 3.64 -10.39
C VAL A 94 14.65 4.03 -10.91
N HIS A 95 14.70 4.35 -12.18
CA HIS A 95 15.88 4.96 -12.81
C HIS A 95 15.67 6.47 -12.88
N THR A 96 16.66 7.24 -12.44
CA THR A 96 16.65 8.69 -12.59
C THR A 96 17.69 9.05 -13.64
N ALA A 97 17.23 9.59 -14.77
CA ALA A 97 18.09 10.05 -15.84
C ALA A 97 18.89 11.31 -15.43
N ALA A 98 19.92 11.67 -16.21
CA ALA A 98 20.80 12.80 -15.91
C ALA A 98 20.08 14.17 -15.89
N ASP A 99 18.94 14.28 -16.58
CA ASP A 99 18.05 15.46 -16.60
C ASP A 99 17.05 15.49 -15.43
N GLY A 100 17.04 14.44 -14.58
CA GLY A 100 16.15 14.31 -13.44
C GLY A 100 14.82 13.62 -13.75
N GLU A 101 14.55 13.22 -14.98
CA GLU A 101 13.38 12.41 -15.32
C GLU A 101 13.46 11.03 -14.68
N ARG A 102 12.31 10.52 -14.24
CA ARG A 102 12.18 9.21 -13.58
C ARG A 102 11.50 8.24 -14.51
N GLU A 103 12.17 7.13 -14.76
CA GLU A 103 11.62 5.97 -15.45
C GLU A 103 11.33 4.85 -14.44
N PHE A 104 10.16 4.20 -14.57
CA PHE A 104 9.73 3.15 -13.70
C PHE A 104 9.59 1.82 -14.45
N SER A 105 10.25 0.79 -13.96
CA SER A 105 10.05 -0.59 -14.41
C SER A 105 9.33 -1.39 -13.33
N PHE A 106 8.08 -1.75 -13.58
CA PHE A 106 7.26 -2.47 -12.60
C PHE A 106 7.33 -3.99 -12.81
N TYR A 107 7.63 -4.71 -11.73
CA TYR A 107 7.45 -6.14 -11.62
C TYR A 107 6.13 -6.41 -10.87
N ARG A 108 5.03 -6.30 -11.62
CA ARG A 108 3.64 -6.27 -11.15
C ARG A 108 2.71 -6.98 -12.15
N ASN A 109 2.98 -8.26 -12.46
CA ASN A 109 2.21 -8.99 -13.48
C ASN A 109 1.79 -10.42 -13.04
N PRO A 110 0.78 -10.56 -12.15
CA PRO A 110 0.26 -9.56 -11.23
C PRO A 110 1.17 -9.36 -10.01
N GLY A 111 1.04 -8.23 -9.32
CA GLY A 111 1.53 -8.04 -7.96
C GLY A 111 0.41 -8.29 -6.94
N ALA A 112 0.77 -8.64 -5.70
CA ALA A 112 -0.20 -8.95 -4.66
C ALA A 112 -1.19 -7.81 -4.40
N ASP A 113 -0.74 -6.56 -4.49
CA ASP A 113 -1.58 -5.38 -4.33
C ASP A 113 -2.72 -5.27 -5.35
N MET A 114 -2.56 -5.90 -6.54
CA MET A 114 -3.61 -5.98 -7.56
C MET A 114 -4.67 -7.04 -7.27
N MET A 115 -4.43 -7.91 -6.31
CA MET A 115 -5.22 -9.12 -6.06
C MET A 115 -6.01 -9.05 -4.74
N LEU A 116 -6.15 -7.86 -4.17
CA LEU A 116 -6.99 -7.66 -2.99
C LEU A 116 -8.47 -7.86 -3.38
N GLY A 117 -9.09 -8.92 -2.86
CA GLY A 117 -10.51 -9.20 -3.05
C GLY A 117 -11.38 -8.40 -2.09
N LYS A 118 -12.64 -8.18 -2.45
CA LYS A 118 -13.60 -7.47 -1.60
C LYS A 118 -13.84 -8.17 -0.26
N GLU A 119 -13.75 -9.49 -0.24
CA GLU A 119 -13.91 -10.33 0.94
C GLU A 119 -12.75 -10.22 1.93
N GLU A 120 -11.61 -9.71 1.46
CA GLU A 120 -10.42 -9.51 2.26
C GLU A 120 -10.35 -8.09 2.89
N VAL A 121 -11.25 -7.19 2.47
CA VAL A 121 -11.31 -5.82 2.99
C VAL A 121 -11.95 -5.80 4.36
N ASP A 122 -11.19 -5.37 5.37
CA ASP A 122 -11.73 -5.18 6.72
C ASP A 122 -12.63 -3.94 6.79
N GLY A 123 -13.92 -4.19 6.68
CA GLY A 123 -14.94 -3.14 6.76
C GLY A 123 -15.06 -2.47 8.12
N GLU A 124 -14.62 -3.13 9.20
CA GLU A 124 -14.67 -2.52 10.52
C GLU A 124 -13.62 -1.41 10.66
N LEU A 125 -12.44 -1.55 10.06
CA LEU A 125 -11.45 -0.46 10.01
C LEU A 125 -12.02 0.77 9.30
N ILE A 126 -12.77 0.56 8.20
CA ILE A 126 -13.40 1.65 7.45
C ILE A 126 -14.49 2.33 8.28
N LYS A 127 -15.37 1.57 8.93
CA LYS A 127 -16.44 2.10 9.79
C LYS A 127 -15.91 2.87 10.99
N ARG A 128 -14.80 2.44 11.56
CA ARG A 128 -14.12 3.09 12.69
C ARG A 128 -13.39 4.38 12.28
N SER A 129 -13.15 4.61 10.99
CA SER A 129 -12.44 5.79 10.50
C SER A 129 -13.38 6.98 10.28
N LYS A 130 -12.86 8.20 10.48
CA LYS A 130 -13.53 9.45 10.13
C LYS A 130 -13.48 9.72 8.63
N ILE A 131 -12.32 9.37 8.01
CA ILE A 131 -12.04 9.57 6.58
C ILE A 131 -11.59 8.23 6.01
N PHE A 132 -12.15 7.88 4.86
CA PHE A 132 -11.66 6.79 4.03
C PHE A 132 -10.90 7.37 2.83
N HIS A 133 -9.62 7.01 2.72
CA HIS A 133 -8.74 7.37 1.61
C HIS A 133 -8.50 6.13 0.74
N TYR A 134 -8.35 6.29 -0.57
CA TYR A 134 -8.00 5.18 -1.46
C TYR A 134 -7.07 5.63 -2.57
N GLY A 135 -6.21 4.70 -3.01
CA GLY A 135 -5.28 4.92 -4.12
C GLY A 135 -5.89 4.54 -5.46
N SER A 136 -5.81 5.41 -6.46
CA SER A 136 -6.33 5.14 -7.80
C SER A 136 -5.53 4.08 -8.56
N LEU A 137 -4.25 3.90 -8.27
CA LEU A 137 -3.39 2.90 -8.91
C LEU A 137 -3.91 1.47 -8.67
N SER A 138 -4.45 1.20 -7.49
CA SER A 138 -5.03 -0.11 -7.17
C SER A 138 -6.36 -0.37 -7.87
N MET A 139 -7.01 0.65 -8.44
CA MET A 139 -8.28 0.50 -9.18
C MET A 139 -8.11 0.06 -10.63
N THR A 140 -6.88 -0.18 -11.08
CA THR A 140 -6.56 -0.55 -12.47
C THR A 140 -6.80 -2.03 -12.80
N HIS A 141 -7.17 -2.84 -11.81
CA HIS A 141 -7.47 -4.26 -11.98
C HIS A 141 -8.87 -4.58 -11.43
N ASP A 142 -9.63 -5.45 -12.12
CA ASP A 142 -11.05 -5.72 -11.82
C ASP A 142 -11.29 -6.16 -10.37
N LYS A 143 -10.47 -7.05 -9.81
CA LYS A 143 -10.60 -7.50 -8.42
C LYS A 143 -10.50 -6.33 -7.44
N ASN A 144 -9.52 -5.46 -7.64
CA ASN A 144 -9.33 -4.30 -6.78
C ASN A 144 -10.43 -3.26 -6.95
N TYR A 145 -10.96 -3.09 -8.16
CA TYR A 145 -12.08 -2.19 -8.39
C TYR A 145 -13.30 -2.57 -7.53
N GLU A 146 -13.61 -3.86 -7.41
CA GLU A 146 -14.66 -4.33 -6.52
C GLU A 146 -14.36 -4.04 -5.05
N ALA A 147 -13.12 -4.27 -4.59
CA ALA A 147 -12.70 -3.97 -3.22
C ALA A 147 -12.84 -2.47 -2.89
N HIS A 148 -12.43 -1.59 -3.80
CA HIS A 148 -12.53 -0.13 -3.65
C HIS A 148 -13.96 0.38 -3.69
N SER A 149 -14.87 -0.29 -4.39
CA SER A 149 -16.28 0.11 -4.51
C SER A 149 -17.10 -0.21 -3.25
N MET A 150 -16.63 -1.11 -2.37
CA MET A 150 -17.33 -1.53 -1.15
C MET A 150 -17.65 -0.38 -0.17
N PRO A 151 -16.74 0.55 0.15
CA PRO A 151 -17.02 1.63 1.08
C PRO A 151 -18.14 2.56 0.63
N PHE A 152 -18.27 2.79 -0.68
CA PHE A 152 -19.36 3.62 -1.23
C PHE A 152 -20.72 2.94 -1.11
N ARG A 153 -20.78 1.61 -1.14
CA ARG A 153 -22.01 0.85 -0.92
C ARG A 153 -22.43 0.87 0.56
N TRP A 154 -21.50 0.83 1.48
CA TRP A 154 -21.80 0.88 2.92
C TRP A 154 -22.27 2.25 3.37
N GLN A 155 -21.75 3.33 2.81
CA GLN A 155 -22.21 4.68 3.11
C GLN A 155 -23.68 4.85 2.73
N LYS A 156 -24.11 4.34 1.57
CA LYS A 156 -25.51 4.36 1.13
C LYS A 156 -26.47 3.56 2.02
N THR A 157 -25.98 2.50 2.69
CA THR A 157 -26.82 1.69 3.60
C THR A 157 -26.88 2.26 5.02
N MET A 158 -26.00 3.18 5.38
CA MET A 158 -26.02 3.84 6.70
C MET A 158 -26.83 5.14 6.70
N ASP A 159 -27.09 5.71 5.53
CA ASP A 159 -27.91 6.94 5.32
C ASP A 159 -29.38 6.61 4.99
N ALA A 160 -29.78 5.34 4.98
CA ALA A 160 -31.14 4.85 4.75
C ALA A 160 -31.76 4.28 6.03
#